data_25692d72e291cb6c162a4ea1e40ca1b4
#
_entry.id   25692d72e291cb6c162a4ea1e40ca1b4
#
_cell.length_a   1.000
_cell.length_b   1.000
_cell.length_c   1.000
_cell.angle_alpha   90.00
_cell.angle_beta   90.00
_cell.angle_gamma   90.00
#
_symmetry.space_group_name_H-M   'P 1'
#
loop_
_entity.id
_entity.type
_entity.pdbx_description
1 polymer ?
#
loop_
_entity_poly.entity_id
_entity_poly.type
_entity_poly.pdbx_seq_one_letter_code
_entity_poly.pdbx_strand_id
1 'polypeptide(L)'
;ITSSALNSQIILVQRSTTNNLPQVVNIKLDDPKHVATRLVDGDQIKVLPMSEALTNSISIKGAVVRPGNYGWYQGLRISDIISDIRQDLDKTADLKYSIIVREKNAQLEIEVNQFSLADALLNKGSVADPILSMHDQIIVFNNVSTTTFDQQKNSQESAVDQGTKNSRVTLLAPILDKLKSQAKEGAPVQIASISGAVKSPGQYPITGQYTIGDLI
;
A
#
# COMPACT_ATOMS: atom_id res chain seq x y z
N ILE A 1 -11.28 -13.29 -25.22
CA ILE A 1 -10.83 -13.48 -23.81
C ILE A 1 -9.32 -13.37 -23.84
N THR A 2 -8.75 -12.36 -23.18
CA THR A 2 -7.31 -12.15 -23.11
C THR A 2 -6.65 -13.23 -22.28
N SER A 3 -5.48 -13.71 -22.69
CA SER A 3 -4.79 -14.90 -22.16
C SER A 3 -4.42 -14.86 -20.67
N SER A 4 -4.45 -13.69 -20.01
CA SER A 4 -4.19 -13.53 -18.57
C SER A 4 -5.41 -13.76 -17.67
N ALA A 5 -6.58 -14.01 -18.25
CA ALA A 5 -7.84 -14.14 -17.51
C ALA A 5 -8.24 -15.60 -17.20
N LEU A 6 -7.41 -16.60 -17.55
CA LEU A 6 -7.92 -17.93 -17.83
C LEU A 6 -7.94 -18.95 -16.69
N ASN A 7 -7.21 -18.79 -15.58
CA ASN A 7 -7.06 -19.95 -14.69
C ASN A 7 -7.70 -19.91 -13.30
N SER A 8 -8.39 -18.86 -12.89
CA SER A 8 -9.09 -18.87 -11.60
C SER A 8 -10.26 -17.89 -11.52
N GLN A 9 -10.89 -17.57 -12.65
CA GLN A 9 -12.04 -16.68 -12.65
C GLN A 9 -13.28 -17.37 -12.14
N ILE A 10 -13.90 -16.73 -11.16
CA ILE A 10 -15.27 -17.07 -10.77
C ILE A 10 -16.21 -16.32 -11.71
N ILE A 11 -17.01 -17.08 -12.44
CA ILE A 11 -18.10 -16.54 -13.24
C ILE A 11 -19.38 -16.68 -12.44
N LEU A 12 -20.09 -15.58 -12.28
CA LEU A 12 -21.41 -15.61 -11.67
C LEU A 12 -22.44 -15.77 -12.78
N VAL A 13 -23.25 -16.81 -12.72
CA VAL A 13 -24.42 -16.95 -13.58
C VAL A 13 -25.65 -16.66 -12.72
N GLN A 14 -26.31 -15.54 -13.02
CA GLN A 14 -27.59 -15.20 -12.39
C GLN A 14 -28.72 -15.76 -13.26
N ARG A 15 -29.50 -16.64 -12.68
CA ARG A 15 -30.60 -17.33 -13.35
C ARG A 15 -31.92 -16.95 -12.69
N SER A 16 -32.92 -16.59 -13.50
CA SER A 16 -34.29 -16.48 -13.03
C SER A 16 -34.92 -17.85 -12.98
N THR A 17 -35.33 -18.29 -11.78
CA THR A 17 -36.08 -19.53 -11.64
C THR A 17 -37.56 -19.32 -11.96
N THR A 18 -38.27 -20.40 -12.21
CA THR A 18 -39.72 -20.40 -12.53
C THR A 18 -40.58 -19.66 -11.50
N ASN A 19 -40.06 -19.45 -10.29
CA ASN A 19 -40.72 -18.70 -9.20
C ASN A 19 -40.30 -17.25 -9.11
N ASN A 20 -39.63 -16.72 -10.13
CA ASN A 20 -39.12 -15.33 -10.21
C ASN A 20 -38.12 -14.93 -9.12
N LEU A 21 -37.48 -15.92 -8.45
CA LEU A 21 -36.41 -15.68 -7.50
C LEU A 21 -35.08 -15.81 -8.22
N PRO A 22 -34.23 -14.76 -8.18
CA PRO A 22 -32.91 -14.81 -8.81
C PRO A 22 -32.02 -15.80 -8.03
N GLN A 23 -31.47 -16.79 -8.71
CA GLN A 23 -30.47 -17.70 -8.19
C GLN A 23 -29.11 -17.36 -8.77
N VAL A 24 -28.08 -17.30 -7.93
CA VAL A 24 -26.71 -17.10 -8.36
C VAL A 24 -25.94 -18.41 -8.28
N VAL A 25 -25.35 -18.80 -9.40
CA VAL A 25 -24.49 -19.99 -9.49
C VAL A 25 -23.07 -19.55 -9.74
N ASN A 26 -22.14 -19.98 -8.90
CA ASN A 26 -20.72 -19.73 -9.07
C ASN A 26 -20.11 -20.80 -9.97
N ILE A 27 -19.51 -20.39 -11.08
CA ILE A 27 -18.83 -21.26 -12.02
C ILE A 27 -17.34 -21.02 -11.94
N LYS A 28 -16.57 -22.08 -11.73
CA LYS A 28 -15.10 -22.06 -11.82
C LYS A 28 -14.68 -22.64 -13.16
N LEU A 29 -13.86 -21.90 -13.89
CA LEU A 29 -13.39 -22.31 -15.22
C LEU A 29 -12.38 -23.46 -15.20
N ASP A 30 -11.75 -23.70 -14.07
CA ASP A 30 -10.82 -24.81 -13.85
C ASP A 30 -11.52 -26.15 -13.58
N ASP A 31 -12.82 -26.14 -13.28
CA ASP A 31 -13.60 -27.35 -13.06
C ASP A 31 -14.39 -27.74 -14.33
N PRO A 32 -14.06 -28.88 -14.97
CA PRO A 32 -14.76 -29.34 -16.16
C PRO A 32 -16.26 -29.53 -15.98
N LYS A 33 -16.73 -29.85 -14.77
CA LYS A 33 -18.15 -29.97 -14.45
C LYS A 33 -18.87 -28.63 -14.50
N HIS A 34 -18.20 -27.58 -14.02
CA HIS A 34 -18.74 -26.23 -14.06
C HIS A 34 -18.76 -25.65 -15.47
N VAL A 35 -17.73 -25.93 -16.26
CA VAL A 35 -17.66 -25.48 -17.68
C VAL A 35 -18.76 -26.12 -18.54
N ALA A 36 -19.15 -27.36 -18.19
CA ALA A 36 -20.23 -28.07 -18.87
C ALA A 36 -21.65 -27.61 -18.44
N THR A 37 -21.75 -26.59 -17.58
CA THR A 37 -23.05 -26.06 -17.11
C THR A 37 -23.85 -25.50 -18.29
N ARG A 38 -25.04 -26.03 -18.49
CA ARG A 38 -25.94 -25.62 -19.58
C ARG A 38 -26.57 -24.25 -19.24
N LEU A 39 -26.44 -23.33 -20.17
CA LEU A 39 -27.09 -22.03 -20.07
C LEU A 39 -28.58 -22.13 -20.47
N VAL A 40 -29.40 -21.33 -19.82
CA VAL A 40 -30.85 -21.23 -20.05
C VAL A 40 -31.17 -19.79 -20.50
N ASP A 41 -32.27 -19.65 -21.23
CA ASP A 41 -32.74 -18.34 -21.67
C ASP A 41 -32.96 -17.42 -20.45
N GLY A 42 -32.46 -16.18 -20.54
CA GLY A 42 -32.49 -15.21 -19.43
C GLY A 42 -31.32 -15.30 -18.43
N ASP A 43 -30.37 -16.23 -18.61
CA ASP A 43 -29.17 -16.25 -17.80
C ASP A 43 -28.31 -15.01 -18.03
N GLN A 44 -27.90 -14.34 -16.98
CA GLN A 44 -26.92 -13.26 -17.01
C GLN A 44 -25.57 -13.77 -16.53
N ILE A 45 -24.55 -13.68 -17.38
CA ILE A 45 -23.20 -14.11 -17.06
C ILE A 45 -22.37 -12.89 -16.68
N LYS A 46 -21.89 -12.84 -15.45
CA LYS A 46 -20.97 -11.81 -14.97
C LYS A 46 -19.61 -12.42 -14.71
N VAL A 47 -18.64 -12.07 -15.53
CA VAL A 47 -17.23 -12.44 -15.29
C VAL A 47 -16.65 -11.41 -14.33
N LEU A 48 -16.25 -11.88 -13.14
CA LEU A 48 -15.58 -11.02 -12.17
C LEU A 48 -14.13 -10.83 -12.59
N PRO A 49 -13.59 -9.61 -12.54
CA PRO A 49 -12.18 -9.41 -12.77
C PRO A 49 -11.41 -10.18 -11.69
N MET A 50 -10.32 -10.83 -12.07
CA MET A 50 -9.35 -11.30 -11.09
C MET A 50 -8.89 -10.10 -10.26
N SER A 51 -8.84 -10.28 -8.95
CA SER A 51 -8.06 -9.37 -8.12
C SER A 51 -6.64 -9.38 -8.69
N GLU A 52 -6.14 -8.24 -9.13
CA GLU A 52 -4.75 -8.05 -9.50
C GLU A 52 -3.85 -8.07 -8.25
N ALA A 53 -4.21 -8.85 -7.24
CA ALA A 53 -3.34 -9.14 -6.12
C ALA A 53 -2.14 -9.89 -6.67
N LEU A 54 -1.11 -9.14 -7.03
CA LEU A 54 0.18 -9.69 -7.41
C LEU A 54 0.68 -10.50 -6.21
N THR A 55 0.62 -11.81 -6.31
CA THR A 55 0.91 -12.72 -5.19
C THR A 55 2.38 -12.68 -4.76
N ASN A 56 3.25 -12.11 -5.56
CA ASN A 56 4.69 -12.07 -5.31
C ASN A 56 5.25 -10.66 -5.58
N SER A 57 4.77 -9.67 -4.85
CA SER A 57 5.17 -8.28 -5.06
C SER A 57 5.25 -7.50 -3.75
N ILE A 58 5.95 -6.39 -3.84
CA ILE A 58 5.91 -5.28 -2.87
C ILE A 58 5.38 -4.04 -3.59
N SER A 59 4.97 -3.03 -2.85
CA SER A 59 4.52 -1.76 -3.43
C SER A 59 5.33 -0.59 -2.89
N ILE A 60 5.58 0.41 -3.76
CA ILE A 60 6.26 1.65 -3.38
C ILE A 60 5.37 2.84 -3.71
N LYS A 61 5.23 3.76 -2.75
CA LYS A 61 4.41 4.96 -2.86
C LYS A 61 5.14 6.20 -2.32
N GLY A 62 4.64 7.36 -2.68
CA GLY A 62 5.11 8.64 -2.17
C GLY A 62 6.13 9.32 -3.07
N ALA A 63 7.16 9.92 -2.49
CA ALA A 63 8.15 10.75 -3.16
C ALA A 63 9.21 9.92 -3.93
N VAL A 64 8.75 9.10 -4.84
CA VAL A 64 9.58 8.26 -5.73
C VAL A 64 9.24 8.55 -7.18
N VAL A 65 10.23 8.44 -8.07
CA VAL A 65 10.06 8.70 -9.52
C VAL A 65 9.13 7.65 -10.16
N ARG A 66 9.19 6.42 -9.69
CA ARG A 66 8.43 5.30 -10.23
C ARG A 66 7.63 4.59 -9.13
N PRO A 67 6.51 5.17 -8.68
CA PRO A 67 5.62 4.48 -7.75
C PRO A 67 4.93 3.30 -8.45
N GLY A 68 4.64 2.23 -7.70
CA GLY A 68 3.99 1.04 -8.25
C GLY A 68 4.38 -0.24 -7.55
N ASN A 69 4.09 -1.36 -8.21
CA ASN A 69 4.38 -2.69 -7.72
C ASN A 69 5.70 -3.22 -8.33
N TYR A 70 6.49 -3.86 -7.49
CA TYR A 70 7.78 -4.46 -7.86
C TYR A 70 7.77 -5.94 -7.49
N GLY A 71 8.46 -6.77 -8.28
CA GLY A 71 8.60 -8.19 -7.98
C GLY A 71 9.38 -8.42 -6.68
N TRP A 72 8.87 -9.33 -5.85
CA TRP A 72 9.55 -9.73 -4.62
C TRP A 72 10.30 -11.05 -4.80
N TYR A 73 11.45 -11.15 -4.18
CA TYR A 73 12.21 -12.40 -4.02
C TYR A 73 12.84 -12.46 -2.62
N GLN A 74 13.17 -13.65 -2.18
CA GLN A 74 13.74 -13.86 -0.85
C GLN A 74 15.08 -13.12 -0.70
N GLY A 75 15.17 -12.29 0.34
CA GLY A 75 16.36 -11.48 0.61
C GLY A 75 16.36 -10.11 -0.07
N LEU A 76 15.31 -9.74 -0.81
CA LEU A 76 15.15 -8.41 -1.42
C LEU A 76 15.26 -7.32 -0.35
N ARG A 77 16.03 -6.27 -0.65
CA ARG A 77 16.27 -5.13 0.25
C ARG A 77 15.84 -3.81 -0.38
N ILE A 78 15.75 -2.78 0.44
CA ILE A 78 15.46 -1.41 -0.03
C ILE A 78 16.48 -0.96 -1.08
N SER A 79 17.77 -1.21 -0.85
CA SER A 79 18.84 -0.80 -1.76
C SER A 79 18.84 -1.52 -3.12
N ASP A 80 18.12 -2.63 -3.25
CA ASP A 80 17.95 -3.34 -4.52
C ASP A 80 16.92 -2.64 -5.43
N ILE A 81 15.97 -1.91 -4.82
CA ILE A 81 14.88 -1.26 -5.53
C ILE A 81 15.17 0.22 -5.72
N ILE A 82 15.63 0.90 -4.67
CA ILE A 82 16.07 2.28 -4.70
C ILE A 82 17.60 2.25 -4.70
N SER A 83 18.19 2.32 -5.86
CA SER A 83 19.64 2.18 -6.03
C SER A 83 20.38 3.51 -6.08
N ASP A 84 19.71 4.55 -6.59
CA ASP A 84 20.24 5.90 -6.76
C ASP A 84 19.23 6.95 -6.34
N ILE A 85 19.62 7.78 -5.36
CA ILE A 85 18.78 8.86 -4.82
C ILE A 85 18.33 9.84 -5.93
N ARG A 86 19.19 10.10 -6.93
CA ARG A 86 18.92 11.10 -7.98
C ARG A 86 18.00 10.57 -9.07
N GLN A 87 18.00 9.25 -9.29
CA GLN A 87 17.24 8.62 -10.38
C GLN A 87 15.92 8.01 -9.90
N ASP A 88 15.89 7.53 -8.66
CA ASP A 88 14.78 6.76 -8.14
C ASP A 88 13.88 7.57 -7.21
N LEU A 89 14.39 8.66 -6.62
CA LEU A 89 13.64 9.51 -5.69
C LEU A 89 13.27 10.86 -6.30
N ASP A 90 12.14 11.38 -5.83
CA ASP A 90 11.77 12.76 -6.09
C ASP A 90 12.75 13.72 -5.38
N LYS A 91 12.98 14.91 -5.94
CA LYS A 91 13.86 15.94 -5.36
C LYS A 91 13.45 16.38 -3.96
N THR A 92 12.18 16.21 -3.64
CA THR A 92 11.59 16.55 -2.34
C THR A 92 11.54 15.39 -1.36
N ALA A 93 12.07 14.21 -1.70
CA ALA A 93 12.03 13.03 -0.87
C ALA A 93 12.74 13.25 0.48
N ASP A 94 12.10 12.76 1.54
CA ASP A 94 12.70 12.72 2.87
C ASP A 94 13.61 11.50 2.97
N LEU A 95 14.92 11.75 3.06
CA LEU A 95 15.92 10.70 3.14
C LEU A 95 16.07 10.11 4.55
N LYS A 96 15.56 10.81 5.58
CA LYS A 96 15.70 10.38 6.97
C LYS A 96 14.51 9.56 7.47
N TYR A 97 13.32 9.81 6.93
CA TYR A 97 12.11 9.17 7.42
C TYR A 97 11.32 8.53 6.28
N SER A 98 11.28 7.22 6.29
CA SER A 98 10.45 6.38 5.43
C SER A 98 9.91 5.20 6.25
N ILE A 99 8.84 4.59 5.77
CA ILE A 99 8.21 3.47 6.48
C ILE A 99 7.99 2.27 5.56
N ILE A 100 8.04 1.09 6.16
CA ILE A 100 7.57 -0.16 5.60
C ILE A 100 6.34 -0.58 6.38
N VAL A 101 5.22 -0.73 5.71
CA VAL A 101 3.98 -1.28 6.26
C VAL A 101 3.91 -2.75 5.87
N ARG A 102 3.88 -3.63 6.85
CA ARG A 102 3.90 -5.09 6.70
C ARG A 102 2.66 -5.72 7.30
N GLU A 103 2.07 -6.65 6.58
CA GLU A 103 0.99 -7.50 7.10
C GLU A 103 1.57 -8.59 8.02
N LYS A 104 1.05 -8.67 9.26
CA LYS A 104 1.54 -9.62 10.28
C LYS A 104 0.89 -10.99 10.19
N ASN A 105 -0.38 -11.03 9.77
CA ASN A 105 -1.20 -12.25 9.86
C ASN A 105 -2.32 -12.24 8.81
N ALA A 106 -3.03 -13.38 8.74
CA ALA A 106 -4.16 -13.57 7.83
C ALA A 106 -5.37 -12.64 8.13
N GLN A 107 -5.41 -12.00 9.30
CA GLN A 107 -6.41 -10.99 9.67
C GLN A 107 -6.05 -9.60 9.13
N LEU A 108 -4.96 -9.50 8.36
CA LEU A 108 -4.45 -8.26 7.77
C LEU A 108 -4.09 -7.19 8.84
N GLU A 109 -3.72 -7.63 10.05
CA GLU A 109 -3.11 -6.72 11.02
C GLU A 109 -1.77 -6.27 10.48
N ILE A 110 -1.45 -4.99 10.66
CA ILE A 110 -0.22 -4.40 10.15
C ILE A 110 0.76 -4.06 11.26
N GLU A 111 2.03 -4.08 10.91
CA GLU A 111 3.10 -3.44 11.66
C GLU A 111 3.78 -2.41 10.77
N VAL A 112 4.36 -1.39 11.40
CA VAL A 112 5.05 -0.32 10.67
C VAL A 112 6.48 -0.24 11.16
N ASN A 113 7.44 -0.42 10.25
CA ASN A 113 8.85 -0.30 10.51
C ASN A 113 9.37 0.98 9.85
N GLN A 114 10.01 1.86 10.64
CA GLN A 114 10.66 3.06 10.12
C GLN A 114 12.08 2.73 9.66
N PHE A 115 12.57 3.47 8.69
CA PHE A 115 13.97 3.41 8.27
C PHE A 115 14.41 4.73 7.62
N SER A 116 15.71 4.95 7.62
CA SER A 116 16.37 6.05 6.92
C SER A 116 16.82 5.56 5.54
N LEU A 117 16.34 6.17 4.47
CA LEU A 117 16.81 5.88 3.11
C LEU A 117 18.29 6.21 2.94
N ALA A 118 18.76 7.31 3.55
CA ALA A 118 20.17 7.67 3.51
C ALA A 118 21.05 6.56 4.10
N ASP A 119 20.66 6.04 5.28
CA ASP A 119 21.44 4.99 5.96
C ASP A 119 21.35 3.66 5.23
N ALA A 120 20.19 3.31 4.69
CA ALA A 120 19.99 2.09 3.90
C ALA A 120 20.91 2.07 2.65
N LEU A 121 21.01 3.19 1.97
CA LEU A 121 21.83 3.30 0.74
C LEU A 121 23.32 3.43 1.02
N LEU A 122 23.71 4.05 2.14
CA LEU A 122 25.10 4.14 2.58
C LEU A 122 25.63 2.81 3.10
N ASN A 123 24.78 2.04 3.79
CA ASN A 123 25.16 0.78 4.47
C ASN A 123 24.42 -0.41 3.86
N LYS A 124 24.48 -0.56 2.55
CA LYS A 124 23.82 -1.65 1.81
C LYS A 124 24.15 -3.02 2.41
N GLY A 125 23.12 -3.84 2.57
CA GLY A 125 23.24 -5.19 3.13
C GLY A 125 23.35 -5.25 4.65
N SER A 126 23.39 -4.12 5.36
CA SER A 126 23.40 -4.04 6.82
C SER A 126 22.00 -4.07 7.44
N VAL A 127 21.91 -3.92 8.75
CA VAL A 127 20.65 -3.76 9.49
C VAL A 127 19.93 -2.46 9.10
N ALA A 128 20.68 -1.43 8.72
CA ALA A 128 20.10 -0.16 8.25
C ALA A 128 19.41 -0.25 6.87
N ASP A 129 19.70 -1.32 6.12
CA ASP A 129 19.08 -1.64 4.83
C ASP A 129 18.06 -2.79 5.01
N PRO A 130 16.79 -2.48 5.27
CA PRO A 130 15.80 -3.47 5.65
C PRO A 130 15.54 -4.52 4.58
N ILE A 131 15.41 -5.77 5.03
CA ILE A 131 14.93 -6.88 4.19
C ILE A 131 13.42 -6.77 4.06
N LEU A 132 12.94 -6.85 2.82
CA LEU A 132 11.54 -6.76 2.47
C LEU A 132 10.87 -8.14 2.51
N SER A 133 9.64 -8.15 2.98
CA SER A 133 8.76 -9.31 2.93
C SER A 133 7.74 -9.15 1.80
N MET A 134 7.15 -10.27 1.41
CA MET A 134 6.05 -10.28 0.44
C MET A 134 4.91 -9.37 0.93
N HIS A 135 4.31 -8.61 0.02
CA HIS A 135 3.24 -7.63 0.27
C HIS A 135 3.64 -6.41 1.10
N ASP A 136 4.92 -6.21 1.41
CA ASP A 136 5.37 -4.98 2.05
C ASP A 136 4.98 -3.76 1.21
N GLN A 137 4.53 -2.72 1.88
CA GLN A 137 4.29 -1.41 1.29
C GLN A 137 5.32 -0.42 1.81
N ILE A 138 6.14 0.10 0.91
CA ILE A 138 7.16 1.10 1.21
C ILE A 138 6.57 2.48 0.93
N ILE A 139 6.69 3.39 1.88
CA ILE A 139 6.24 4.77 1.74
C ILE A 139 7.41 5.71 1.98
N VAL A 140 7.74 6.45 0.94
CA VAL A 140 8.75 7.52 0.97
C VAL A 140 8.02 8.85 1.05
N PHE A 141 8.25 9.61 2.12
CA PHE A 141 7.61 10.90 2.32
C PHE A 141 8.35 12.01 1.60
N ASN A 142 7.64 13.11 1.36
CA ASN A 142 8.27 14.35 0.94
C ASN A 142 8.73 15.15 2.19
N ASN A 143 9.76 15.94 2.00
CA ASN A 143 10.35 16.80 3.04
C ASN A 143 9.72 18.21 3.07
N VAL A 144 8.63 18.43 2.32
CA VAL A 144 7.94 19.71 2.26
C VAL A 144 6.97 19.81 3.44
N SER A 145 7.22 20.77 4.33
CA SER A 145 6.29 21.11 5.40
C SER A 145 5.03 21.70 4.80
N THR A 146 3.90 21.03 4.97
CA THR A 146 2.57 21.53 4.59
C THR A 146 2.05 22.58 5.62
N THR A 147 2.87 23.54 5.99
CA THR A 147 2.48 24.66 6.87
C THR A 147 1.99 25.89 6.12
N THR A 148 1.46 25.72 4.92
CA THR A 148 0.76 26.80 4.22
C THR A 148 -0.71 26.45 4.01
N PHE A 149 -1.47 26.44 5.10
CA PHE A 149 -2.93 26.57 5.05
C PHE A 149 -3.38 28.02 4.93
N ASP A 150 -2.55 28.93 4.47
CA ASP A 150 -3.01 30.26 4.08
C ASP A 150 -2.09 30.84 3.01
N GLN A 151 -2.75 31.20 1.94
CA GLN A 151 -2.39 32.10 0.85
C GLN A 151 -2.00 31.49 -0.50
N GLN A 152 -2.88 31.87 -1.39
CA GLN A 152 -2.82 31.97 -2.84
C GLN A 152 -3.40 30.82 -3.66
N LYS A 153 -4.73 30.91 -3.84
CA LYS A 153 -5.35 30.66 -5.15
C LYS A 153 -4.64 31.52 -6.18
N ASN A 154 -3.71 30.95 -6.89
CA ASN A 154 -3.45 31.26 -8.31
C ASN A 154 -2.22 30.50 -8.80
N SER A 155 -2.43 29.83 -9.91
CA SER A 155 -1.45 29.26 -10.86
C SER A 155 -1.00 27.82 -10.66
N GLN A 156 -1.37 27.01 -11.65
CA GLN A 156 -0.92 25.68 -12.03
C GLN A 156 -1.44 24.50 -11.22
N GLU A 157 -2.65 24.07 -11.62
CA GLU A 157 -3.41 22.93 -11.06
C GLU A 157 -2.68 21.56 -11.08
N SER A 158 -1.69 21.37 -11.91
CA SER A 158 -1.07 20.05 -12.07
C SER A 158 -0.02 19.68 -11.00
N ALA A 159 0.71 20.66 -10.46
CA ALA A 159 1.76 20.40 -9.45
C ALA A 159 1.19 20.36 -8.02
N VAL A 160 0.11 21.10 -7.77
CA VAL A 160 -0.54 21.18 -6.45
C VAL A 160 -1.27 19.88 -6.10
N ASP A 161 -1.86 19.19 -7.09
CA ASP A 161 -2.61 17.94 -6.86
C ASP A 161 -1.70 16.77 -6.44
N GLN A 162 -0.51 16.64 -7.03
CA GLN A 162 0.47 15.63 -6.64
C GLN A 162 1.12 15.91 -5.29
N GLY A 163 1.42 17.17 -4.98
CA GLY A 163 1.99 17.57 -3.68
C GLY A 163 1.05 17.27 -2.52
N THR A 164 -0.24 17.47 -2.72
CA THR A 164 -1.27 17.19 -1.69
C THR A 164 -1.50 15.69 -1.51
N LYS A 165 -1.51 14.91 -2.59
CA LYS A 165 -1.65 13.44 -2.55
C LYS A 165 -0.46 12.75 -1.87
N ASN A 166 0.73 13.30 -2.01
CA ASN A 166 1.96 12.77 -1.41
C ASN A 166 2.32 13.43 -0.07
N SER A 167 1.41 14.23 0.50
CA SER A 167 1.66 14.82 1.81
C SER A 167 1.77 13.72 2.88
N ARG A 168 2.65 13.93 3.86
CA ARG A 168 2.88 12.97 4.96
C ARG A 168 1.57 12.62 5.67
N VAL A 169 0.72 13.59 5.93
CA VAL A 169 -0.59 13.40 6.57
C VAL A 169 -1.50 12.50 5.73
N THR A 170 -1.59 12.75 4.42
CA THR A 170 -2.43 11.96 3.51
C THR A 170 -1.96 10.51 3.39
N LEU A 171 -0.66 10.29 3.32
CA LEU A 171 -0.09 8.94 3.21
C LEU A 171 -0.18 8.16 4.53
N LEU A 172 -0.08 8.84 5.68
CA LEU A 172 -0.16 8.18 7.00
C LEU A 172 -1.61 7.93 7.46
N ALA A 173 -2.58 8.72 7.03
CA ALA A 173 -3.96 8.62 7.51
C ALA A 173 -4.53 7.18 7.45
N PRO A 174 -4.51 6.46 6.32
CA PRO A 174 -5.05 5.09 6.25
C PRO A 174 -4.29 4.10 7.14
N ILE A 175 -2.99 4.31 7.35
CA ILE A 175 -2.16 3.46 8.20
C ILE A 175 -2.51 3.68 9.67
N LEU A 176 -2.64 4.95 10.09
CA LEU A 176 -3.03 5.30 11.45
C LEU A 176 -4.44 4.79 11.78
N ASP A 177 -5.39 4.90 10.85
CA ASP A 177 -6.73 4.37 11.03
C ASP A 177 -6.72 2.83 11.16
N LYS A 178 -5.89 2.15 10.37
CA LYS A 178 -5.71 0.70 10.48
C LYS A 178 -5.08 0.31 11.82
N LEU A 179 -4.04 1.02 12.27
CA LEU A 179 -3.42 0.79 13.59
C LEU A 179 -4.40 1.02 14.73
N LYS A 180 -5.24 2.07 14.65
CA LYS A 180 -6.31 2.31 15.63
C LYS A 180 -7.35 1.19 15.62
N SER A 181 -7.76 0.71 14.45
CA SER A 181 -8.78 -0.34 14.33
C SER A 181 -8.33 -1.70 14.85
N GLN A 182 -7.03 -1.98 14.87
CA GLN A 182 -6.47 -3.24 15.37
C GLN A 182 -6.08 -3.18 16.86
N ALA A 183 -6.23 -2.02 17.51
CA ALA A 183 -5.99 -1.89 18.94
C ALA A 183 -7.00 -2.73 19.73
N LYS A 184 -6.50 -3.51 20.69
CA LYS A 184 -7.29 -4.36 21.58
C LYS A 184 -7.06 -3.92 23.02
N GLU A 185 -7.97 -4.30 23.91
CA GLU A 185 -7.80 -4.08 25.35
C GLU A 185 -6.53 -4.77 25.81
N GLY A 186 -5.58 -3.98 26.42
CA GLY A 186 -4.27 -4.47 26.81
C GLY A 186 -3.16 -4.33 25.75
N ALA A 187 -3.47 -3.96 24.51
CA ALA A 187 -2.49 -3.64 23.48
C ALA A 187 -2.63 -2.16 23.06
N PRO A 188 -1.78 -1.27 23.56
CA PRO A 188 -1.88 0.16 23.26
C PRO A 188 -1.71 0.43 21.77
N VAL A 189 -2.40 1.46 21.30
CA VAL A 189 -2.22 1.95 19.92
C VAL A 189 -0.79 2.42 19.75
N GLN A 190 -0.08 1.88 18.78
CA GLN A 190 1.31 2.23 18.50
C GLN A 190 1.40 3.53 17.69
N ILE A 191 0.97 4.65 18.27
CA ILE A 191 0.95 5.97 17.64
C ILE A 191 1.48 7.02 18.62
N ALA A 192 2.39 7.85 18.16
CA ALA A 192 2.85 9.05 18.88
C ALA A 192 2.32 10.31 18.19
N SER A 193 2.05 11.35 18.97
CA SER A 193 1.69 12.68 18.47
C SER A 193 2.83 13.66 18.70
N ILE A 194 3.24 14.36 17.65
CA ILE A 194 4.29 15.37 17.68
C ILE A 194 3.65 16.72 17.38
N SER A 195 3.91 17.72 18.23
CA SER A 195 3.39 19.07 18.08
C SER A 195 4.42 20.11 18.53
N GLY A 196 4.18 21.38 18.19
CA GLY A 196 5.05 22.49 18.54
C GLY A 196 5.98 22.90 17.40
N ALA A 197 7.15 23.46 17.73
CA ALA A 197 8.12 24.00 16.78
C ALA A 197 8.93 22.86 16.12
N VAL A 198 8.25 21.96 15.42
CA VAL A 198 8.84 20.82 14.68
C VAL A 198 8.54 20.96 13.20
N LYS A 199 9.40 20.39 12.38
CA LYS A 199 9.32 20.45 10.91
C LYS A 199 8.04 19.83 10.36
N SER A 200 7.58 18.74 10.94
CA SER A 200 6.41 17.98 10.48
C SER A 200 5.56 17.57 11.69
N PRO A 201 4.69 18.46 12.22
CA PRO A 201 3.77 18.08 13.28
C PRO A 201 2.73 17.09 12.78
N GLY A 202 2.29 16.15 13.64
CA GLY A 202 1.30 15.14 13.26
C GLY A 202 1.32 13.90 14.15
N GLN A 203 0.54 12.90 13.72
CA GLN A 203 0.54 11.58 14.32
C GLN A 203 1.44 10.65 13.50
N TYR A 204 2.22 9.85 14.20
CA TYR A 204 3.20 8.94 13.62
C TYR A 204 3.03 7.54 14.20
N PRO A 205 3.10 6.50 13.37
CA PRO A 205 3.18 5.14 13.86
C PRO A 205 4.51 4.97 14.59
N ILE A 206 4.49 4.27 15.73
CA ILE A 206 5.69 3.92 16.48
C ILE A 206 5.76 2.42 16.67
N THR A 207 6.96 1.87 16.65
CA THR A 207 7.26 0.53 17.14
C THR A 207 8.10 0.64 18.41
N GLY A 208 8.08 -0.36 19.28
CA GLY A 208 8.67 -0.29 20.62
C GLY A 208 10.18 -0.02 20.71
N GLN A 209 10.86 0.25 19.59
CA GLN A 209 12.31 0.48 19.52
C GLN A 209 12.71 1.91 19.15
N TYR A 210 11.75 2.81 18.92
CA TYR A 210 12.06 4.18 18.47
C TYR A 210 12.28 5.14 19.61
N THR A 211 13.25 6.03 19.41
CA THR A 211 13.58 7.13 20.31
C THR A 211 12.98 8.45 19.81
N ILE A 212 12.95 9.45 20.68
CA ILE A 212 12.53 10.82 20.29
C ILE A 212 13.40 11.35 19.15
N GLY A 213 14.70 10.99 19.13
CA GLY A 213 15.65 11.43 18.09
C GLY A 213 15.32 10.90 16.70
N ASP A 214 14.61 9.79 16.59
CA ASP A 214 14.21 9.20 15.31
C ASP A 214 12.98 9.88 14.71
N LEU A 215 12.28 10.74 15.49
CA LEU A 215 11.03 11.40 15.12
C LEU A 215 11.18 12.91 14.90
N ILE A 216 12.30 13.53 15.27
CA ILE A 216 12.60 14.96 15.19
C ILE A 216 13.76 15.22 14.22
#